data_4157a2c630160d712ed430d761fae15b
#
_entry.id   4157a2c630160d712ed430d761fae15b
#
_cell.length_a   1.000
_cell.length_b   1.000
_cell.length_c   1.000
_cell.angle_alpha   90.00
_cell.angle_beta   90.00
_cell.angle_gamma   90.00
#
_symmetry.space_group_name_H-M   'P 1'
#
loop_
_entity.id
_entity.type
_entity.pdbx_description
1 polymer ?
#
loop_
_entity_poly.entity_id
_entity_poly.type
_entity_poly.pdbx_seq_one_letter_code
_entity_poly.pdbx_strand_id
1 'polypeptide(L)'
;LGSEGRTTKECDYLNQVIGKERLSAYTANISFTGFTAPKVLWMKNNEPENFAKIHKIMLPKDYLAFRLSGNYSTDVSDASGTLFFDVKNRCWSEEMCEICGVHKEQLAKVYESYETVGTLLPEIAQKLGLPETVKVAAGAGDNAAAAVGTGTVGNGQCNISLGTSGTIFISSDQFAVDKNN
;
A
#
# COMPACT_ATOMS: atom_id res chain seq x y z
N LEU A 1 0.21 -2.21 -14.27
CA LEU A 1 -0.23 -2.98 -13.09
C LEU A 1 -1.75 -2.93 -12.89
N GLY A 2 -2.45 -1.89 -13.34
CA GLY A 2 -3.91 -1.76 -13.24
C GLY A 2 -4.72 -2.66 -14.20
N SER A 3 -4.08 -3.30 -15.17
CA SER A 3 -4.73 -4.16 -16.18
C SER A 3 -4.73 -5.66 -15.82
N GLU A 4 -4.33 -6.02 -14.60
CA GLU A 4 -4.28 -7.42 -14.15
C GLU A 4 -5.70 -7.94 -13.88
N GLY A 5 -6.26 -8.69 -14.81
CA GLY A 5 -7.59 -9.30 -14.68
C GLY A 5 -7.61 -10.64 -13.93
N ARG A 6 -6.46 -11.17 -13.53
CA ARG A 6 -6.32 -12.48 -12.87
C ARG A 6 -7.09 -12.57 -11.56
N THR A 7 -7.16 -11.48 -10.81
CA THR A 7 -7.77 -11.39 -9.49
C THR A 7 -9.25 -10.98 -9.50
N THR A 8 -9.92 -11.03 -10.65
CA THR A 8 -11.34 -10.61 -10.77
C THR A 8 -12.24 -11.38 -9.81
N LYS A 9 -12.07 -12.70 -9.69
CA LYS A 9 -12.88 -13.54 -8.79
C LYS A 9 -12.72 -13.17 -7.33
N GLU A 10 -11.49 -12.89 -6.90
CA GLU A 10 -11.17 -12.48 -5.53
C GLU A 10 -11.68 -11.07 -5.26
N CYS A 11 -11.61 -10.18 -6.25
CA CYS A 11 -12.18 -8.84 -6.17
C CYS A 11 -13.70 -8.89 -6.02
N ASP A 12 -14.38 -9.73 -6.83
CA ASP A 12 -15.83 -9.96 -6.73
C ASP A 12 -16.22 -10.58 -5.39
N TYR A 13 -15.48 -11.56 -4.89
CA TYR A 13 -15.68 -12.13 -3.56
C TYR A 13 -15.61 -11.06 -2.47
N LEU A 14 -14.57 -10.24 -2.48
CA LEU A 14 -14.40 -9.16 -1.51
C LEU A 14 -15.55 -8.15 -1.59
N ASN A 15 -15.93 -7.71 -2.79
CA ASN A 15 -16.96 -6.67 -2.95
C ASN A 15 -18.39 -7.19 -2.75
N GLN A 16 -18.68 -8.44 -3.12
CA GLN A 16 -20.06 -8.98 -3.13
C GLN A 16 -20.36 -9.87 -1.93
N VAL A 17 -19.40 -10.70 -1.50
CA VAL A 17 -19.60 -11.66 -0.40
C VAL A 17 -19.22 -11.04 0.94
N ILE A 18 -18.01 -10.45 1.05
CA ILE A 18 -17.65 -9.69 2.25
C ILE A 18 -18.48 -8.41 2.31
N GLY A 19 -18.63 -7.72 1.19
CA GLY A 19 -19.47 -6.56 1.01
C GLY A 19 -18.70 -5.25 1.05
N LYS A 20 -19.00 -4.36 0.12
CA LYS A 20 -18.35 -3.04 -0.02
C LYS A 20 -18.44 -2.20 1.25
N GLU A 21 -19.60 -2.21 1.94
CA GLU A 21 -19.79 -1.46 3.18
C GLU A 21 -18.82 -1.90 4.28
N ARG A 22 -18.63 -3.23 4.42
CA ARG A 22 -17.67 -3.77 5.41
C ARG A 22 -16.24 -3.46 5.03
N LEU A 23 -15.87 -3.63 3.76
CA LEU A 23 -14.53 -3.26 3.27
C LEU A 23 -14.26 -1.78 3.52
N SER A 24 -15.22 -0.91 3.20
CA SER A 24 -15.11 0.52 3.44
C SER A 24 -15.00 0.87 4.93
N ALA A 25 -15.71 0.15 5.80
CA ALA A 25 -15.58 0.31 7.25
C ALA A 25 -14.20 -0.10 7.77
N TYR A 26 -13.59 -1.14 7.19
CA TYR A 26 -12.28 -1.67 7.60
C TYR A 26 -11.09 -0.91 7.03
N THR A 27 -11.22 -0.33 5.83
CA THR A 27 -10.08 0.22 5.08
C THR A 27 -10.33 1.56 4.42
N ALA A 28 -11.55 2.11 4.52
CA ALA A 28 -12.01 3.27 3.76
C ALA A 28 -11.97 3.08 2.23
N ASN A 29 -11.96 1.84 1.76
CA ASN A 29 -11.85 1.47 0.35
C ASN A 29 -12.76 0.30 0.01
N ILE A 30 -12.99 0.11 -1.30
CA ILE A 30 -13.55 -1.13 -1.87
C ILE A 30 -12.45 -1.89 -2.63
N SER A 31 -12.73 -3.12 -3.03
CA SER A 31 -11.72 -3.93 -3.72
C SER A 31 -11.63 -3.59 -5.21
N PHE A 32 -10.39 -3.42 -5.69
CA PHE A 32 -10.04 -3.33 -7.10
C PHE A 32 -8.98 -4.38 -7.44
N THR A 33 -9.00 -4.90 -8.67
CA THR A 33 -8.06 -5.96 -9.12
C THR A 33 -6.60 -5.54 -9.03
N GLY A 34 -6.31 -4.24 -9.08
CA GLY A 34 -4.98 -3.67 -8.91
C GLY A 34 -4.44 -3.67 -7.47
N PHE A 35 -5.30 -3.82 -6.46
CA PHE A 35 -4.92 -3.76 -5.05
C PHE A 35 -4.20 -5.03 -4.58
N THR A 36 -3.54 -4.93 -3.43
CA THR A 36 -2.71 -6.02 -2.89
C THR A 36 -3.54 -7.17 -2.35
N ALA A 37 -4.61 -6.88 -1.58
CA ALA A 37 -5.41 -7.92 -0.94
C ALA A 37 -6.01 -8.95 -1.93
N PRO A 38 -6.64 -8.56 -3.07
CA PRO A 38 -7.10 -9.53 -4.06
C PRO A 38 -5.99 -10.40 -4.63
N LYS A 39 -4.76 -9.85 -4.79
CA LYS A 39 -3.61 -10.62 -5.30
C LYS A 39 -3.13 -11.65 -4.29
N VAL A 40 -3.09 -11.28 -3.02
CA VAL A 40 -2.73 -12.19 -1.91
C VAL A 40 -3.78 -13.29 -1.78
N LEU A 41 -5.06 -12.94 -1.85
CA LEU A 41 -6.15 -13.90 -1.81
C LEU A 41 -6.12 -14.86 -3.02
N TRP A 42 -5.80 -14.34 -4.21
CA TRP A 42 -5.59 -15.16 -5.39
C TRP A 42 -4.46 -16.18 -5.18
N MET A 43 -3.33 -15.76 -4.63
CA MET A 43 -2.21 -16.67 -4.33
C MET A 43 -2.64 -17.74 -3.33
N LYS A 44 -3.39 -17.37 -2.29
CA LYS A 44 -3.95 -18.32 -1.31
C LYS A 44 -4.82 -19.38 -1.99
N ASN A 45 -5.67 -18.97 -2.93
CA ASN A 45 -6.64 -19.86 -3.59
C ASN A 45 -6.00 -20.73 -4.69
N ASN A 46 -5.01 -20.23 -5.41
CA ASN A 46 -4.47 -20.87 -6.60
C ASN A 46 -3.05 -21.43 -6.40
N GLU A 47 -2.31 -20.91 -5.42
CA GLU A 47 -0.93 -21.31 -5.13
C GLU A 47 -0.73 -21.51 -3.60
N PRO A 48 -1.51 -22.37 -2.94
CA PRO A 48 -1.51 -22.48 -1.47
C PRO A 48 -0.15 -22.85 -0.89
N GLU A 49 0.64 -23.66 -1.60
CA GLU A 49 1.99 -24.02 -1.15
C GLU A 49 2.96 -22.82 -1.16
N ASN A 50 2.81 -21.92 -2.12
CA ASN A 50 3.59 -20.69 -2.18
C ASN A 50 3.07 -19.69 -1.15
N PHE A 51 1.76 -19.57 -1.00
CA PHE A 51 1.13 -18.74 0.03
C PHE A 51 1.62 -19.11 1.44
N ALA A 52 1.69 -20.39 1.77
CA ALA A 52 2.18 -20.87 3.06
C ALA A 52 3.64 -20.51 3.36
N LYS A 53 4.43 -20.18 2.34
CA LYS A 53 5.85 -19.79 2.45
C LYS A 53 6.06 -18.28 2.53
N ILE A 54 5.00 -17.47 2.44
CA ILE A 54 5.13 -16.02 2.48
C ILE A 54 5.69 -15.60 3.85
N HIS A 55 6.87 -15.00 3.82
CA HIS A 55 7.49 -14.41 5.01
C HIS A 55 7.08 -12.95 5.19
N LYS A 56 7.09 -12.16 4.10
CA LYS A 56 6.71 -10.74 4.10
C LYS A 56 5.95 -10.38 2.82
N ILE A 57 4.98 -9.50 2.96
CA ILE A 57 4.26 -8.86 1.86
C ILE A 57 4.76 -7.43 1.77
N MET A 58 5.25 -7.05 0.61
CA MET A 58 5.85 -5.74 0.34
C MET A 58 5.35 -5.18 -0.99
N LEU A 59 5.16 -3.90 -1.04
CA LEU A 59 4.97 -3.16 -2.29
C LEU A 59 6.34 -2.99 -3.00
N PRO A 60 6.37 -2.69 -4.30
CA PRO A 60 7.65 -2.53 -5.04
C PRO A 60 8.59 -1.51 -4.40
N LYS A 61 8.06 -0.38 -3.93
CA LYS A 61 8.81 0.64 -3.20
C LYS A 61 9.39 0.10 -1.89
N ASP A 62 8.59 -0.65 -1.14
CA ASP A 62 9.00 -1.24 0.14
C ASP A 62 10.13 -2.24 -0.04
N TYR A 63 10.05 -3.05 -1.10
CA TYR A 63 11.12 -3.99 -1.45
C TYR A 63 12.43 -3.26 -1.77
N LEU A 64 12.35 -2.14 -2.49
CA LEU A 64 13.53 -1.33 -2.77
C LEU A 64 14.12 -0.75 -1.47
N ALA A 65 13.29 -0.18 -0.60
CA ALA A 65 13.71 0.33 0.70
C ALA A 65 14.37 -0.78 1.56
N PHE A 66 13.77 -1.98 1.58
CA PHE A 66 14.35 -3.15 2.23
C PHE A 66 15.72 -3.52 1.66
N ARG A 67 15.88 -3.54 0.33
CA ARG A 67 17.17 -3.87 -0.30
C ARG A 67 18.25 -2.83 0.00
N LEU A 68 17.85 -1.59 0.25
CA LEU A 68 18.77 -0.50 0.59
C LEU A 68 19.14 -0.48 2.09
N SER A 69 18.18 -0.77 2.98
CA SER A 69 18.32 -0.56 4.42
C SER A 69 18.28 -1.83 5.26
N GLY A 70 17.83 -2.95 4.72
CA GLY A 70 17.58 -4.19 5.45
C GLY A 70 16.30 -4.19 6.30
N ASN A 71 15.52 -3.10 6.32
CA ASN A 71 14.34 -2.94 7.15
C ASN A 71 13.04 -3.17 6.38
N TYR A 72 12.11 -3.92 6.97
CA TYR A 72 10.76 -4.11 6.43
C TYR A 72 9.89 -2.91 6.80
N SER A 73 9.68 -2.03 5.85
CA SER A 73 8.96 -0.77 6.04
C SER A 73 8.00 -0.51 4.89
N THR A 74 6.92 0.20 5.18
CA THR A 74 6.02 0.82 4.21
C THR A 74 5.59 2.18 4.75
N ASP A 75 4.92 2.99 3.94
CA ASP A 75 4.37 4.25 4.39
C ASP A 75 2.83 4.27 4.35
N VAL A 76 2.25 5.20 5.09
CA VAL A 76 0.79 5.33 5.22
C VAL A 76 0.07 5.56 3.90
N SER A 77 0.68 6.29 2.95
CA SER A 77 0.02 6.62 1.68
C SER A 77 -0.06 5.41 0.75
N ASP A 78 1.02 4.64 0.63
CA ASP A 78 1.08 3.46 -0.22
C ASP A 78 0.33 2.27 0.44
N ALA A 79 0.44 2.13 1.77
CA ALA A 79 -0.33 1.15 2.54
C ALA A 79 -1.84 1.31 2.35
N SER A 80 -2.33 2.56 2.21
CA SER A 80 -3.74 2.86 1.98
C SER A 80 -4.31 2.23 0.71
N GLY A 81 -3.47 2.00 -0.32
CA GLY A 81 -3.84 1.32 -1.57
C GLY A 81 -3.80 -0.21 -1.50
N THR A 82 -3.47 -0.81 -0.35
CA THR A 82 -3.31 -2.27 -0.25
C THR A 82 -4.62 -3.03 -0.01
N LEU A 83 -5.65 -2.38 0.51
CA LEU A 83 -6.86 -2.96 1.11
C LEU A 83 -6.57 -3.79 2.38
N PHE A 84 -5.40 -3.63 3.00
CA PHE A 84 -5.06 -4.17 4.33
C PHE A 84 -4.99 -3.10 5.40
N PHE A 85 -4.99 -1.82 5.02
CA PHE A 85 -4.73 -0.71 5.91
C PHE A 85 -6.03 0.00 6.32
N ASP A 86 -6.25 0.13 7.63
CA ASP A 86 -7.28 0.99 8.19
C ASP A 86 -6.80 2.45 8.11
N VAL A 87 -7.27 3.16 7.09
CA VAL A 87 -6.88 4.54 6.80
C VAL A 87 -7.28 5.48 7.93
N LYS A 88 -8.42 5.23 8.58
CA LYS A 88 -8.92 6.07 9.67
C LYS A 88 -8.04 5.99 10.91
N ASN A 89 -7.65 4.78 11.29
CA ASN A 89 -6.87 4.52 12.51
C ASN A 89 -5.37 4.40 12.25
N ARG A 90 -4.94 4.49 10.96
CA ARG A 90 -3.55 4.47 10.50
C ARG A 90 -2.79 3.22 10.96
N CYS A 91 -3.42 2.06 10.83
CA CYS A 91 -2.86 0.77 11.21
C CYS A 91 -3.34 -0.34 10.27
N TRP A 92 -2.73 -1.52 10.36
CA TRP A 92 -3.20 -2.68 9.62
C TRP A 92 -4.54 -3.16 10.17
N SER A 93 -5.52 -3.40 9.27
CA SER A 93 -6.84 -3.95 9.62
C SER A 93 -6.72 -5.43 9.99
N GLU A 94 -7.14 -5.77 11.20
CA GLU A 94 -7.17 -7.17 11.67
C GLU A 94 -8.19 -7.98 10.88
N GLU A 95 -9.34 -7.39 10.59
CA GLU A 95 -10.42 -8.02 9.81
C GLU A 95 -9.97 -8.38 8.40
N MET A 96 -9.24 -7.49 7.73
CA MET A 96 -8.73 -7.78 6.38
C MET A 96 -7.61 -8.82 6.40
N CYS A 97 -6.77 -8.82 7.43
CA CYS A 97 -5.77 -9.86 7.64
C CYS A 97 -6.45 -11.22 7.81
N GLU A 98 -7.49 -11.32 8.63
CA GLU A 98 -8.25 -12.55 8.86
C GLU A 98 -8.94 -13.04 7.58
N ILE A 99 -9.66 -12.16 6.86
CA ILE A 99 -10.33 -12.48 5.60
C ILE A 99 -9.35 -13.07 4.57
N CYS A 100 -8.18 -12.48 4.45
CA CYS A 100 -7.16 -12.93 3.49
C CYS A 100 -6.29 -14.08 4.02
N GLY A 101 -6.34 -14.39 5.32
CA GLY A 101 -5.50 -15.40 5.98
C GLY A 101 -4.04 -14.96 6.09
N VAL A 102 -3.82 -13.66 6.27
CA VAL A 102 -2.51 -13.04 6.46
C VAL A 102 -2.28 -12.80 7.95
N HIS A 103 -1.09 -13.08 8.44
CA HIS A 103 -0.69 -12.70 9.78
C HIS A 103 -0.09 -11.28 9.77
N LYS A 104 -0.38 -10.50 10.81
CA LYS A 104 0.07 -9.10 10.93
C LYS A 104 1.58 -8.95 10.83
N GLU A 105 2.30 -9.97 11.31
CA GLU A 105 3.75 -10.06 11.24
C GLU A 105 4.31 -10.21 9.82
N GLN A 106 3.46 -10.63 8.87
CA GLN A 106 3.82 -10.72 7.45
C GLN A 106 3.76 -9.34 6.75
N LEU A 107 3.09 -8.36 7.36
CA LEU A 107 3.05 -6.99 6.88
C LEU A 107 4.22 -6.17 7.41
N ALA A 108 4.61 -5.14 6.66
CA ALA A 108 5.70 -4.27 7.02
C ALA A 108 5.31 -3.29 8.14
N LYS A 109 6.29 -2.76 8.87
CA LYS A 109 6.05 -1.65 9.79
C LYS A 109 5.67 -0.39 9.01
N VAL A 110 4.61 0.28 9.45
CA VAL A 110 4.09 1.51 8.82
C VAL A 110 4.79 2.73 9.40
N TYR A 111 5.16 3.65 8.52
CA TYR A 111 5.81 4.92 8.83
C TYR A 111 5.06 6.08 8.17
N GLU A 112 5.30 7.29 8.61
CA GLU A 112 4.99 8.47 7.82
C GLU A 112 5.93 8.53 6.60
N SER A 113 5.43 9.04 5.47
CA SER A 113 6.18 9.06 4.21
C SER A 113 7.56 9.75 4.30
N TYR A 114 7.70 10.74 5.19
CA TYR A 114 8.93 11.49 5.41
C TYR A 114 9.87 10.86 6.46
N GLU A 115 9.43 9.86 7.19
CA GLU A 115 10.24 9.24 8.23
C GLU A 115 11.39 8.43 7.65
N THR A 116 12.50 8.40 8.41
CA THR A 116 13.65 7.57 8.08
C THR A 116 13.40 6.13 8.55
N VAL A 117 13.47 5.18 7.63
CA VAL A 117 13.32 3.74 7.92
C VAL A 117 14.64 3.04 8.21
N GLY A 118 15.75 3.69 7.92
CA GLY A 118 17.10 3.19 8.18
C GLY A 118 18.16 3.98 7.42
N THR A 119 19.39 3.45 7.44
CA THR A 119 20.50 3.94 6.61
C THR A 119 20.90 2.87 5.59
N LEU A 120 21.73 3.24 4.63
CA LEU A 120 22.23 2.27 3.65
C LEU A 120 22.98 1.12 4.32
N LEU A 121 22.72 -0.08 3.83
CA LEU A 121 23.56 -1.23 4.17
C LEU A 121 25.02 -0.97 3.73
N PRO A 122 26.03 -1.40 4.51
CA PRO A 122 27.44 -1.13 4.20
C PRO A 122 27.85 -1.54 2.78
N GLU A 123 27.43 -2.72 2.34
CA GLU A 123 27.73 -3.22 1.00
C GLU A 123 27.07 -2.40 -0.12
N ILE A 124 25.91 -1.80 0.15
CA ILE A 124 25.22 -0.94 -0.80
C ILE A 124 25.89 0.43 -0.86
N ALA A 125 26.21 1.01 0.30
CA ALA A 125 26.95 2.26 0.41
C ALA A 125 28.28 2.18 -0.35
N GLN A 126 29.04 1.11 -0.13
CA GLN A 126 30.30 0.85 -0.83
C GLN A 126 30.13 0.76 -2.36
N LYS A 127 29.14 -0.02 -2.82
CA LYS A 127 28.86 -0.17 -4.28
C LYS A 127 28.49 1.14 -4.96
N LEU A 128 27.77 2.01 -4.24
CA LEU A 128 27.31 3.29 -4.76
C LEU A 128 28.33 4.44 -4.53
N GLY A 129 29.40 4.19 -3.79
CA GLY A 129 30.36 5.24 -3.41
C GLY A 129 29.77 6.30 -2.47
N LEU A 130 28.78 5.91 -1.66
CA LEU A 130 28.07 6.78 -0.73
C LEU A 130 28.43 6.50 0.72
N PRO A 131 28.31 7.46 1.64
CA PRO A 131 28.44 7.21 3.07
C PRO A 131 27.35 6.28 3.60
N GLU A 132 27.67 5.42 4.55
CA GLU A 132 26.69 4.56 5.24
C GLU A 132 25.65 5.36 6.03
N THR A 133 25.93 6.63 6.33
CA THR A 133 25.02 7.53 7.03
C THR A 133 23.88 8.08 6.16
N VAL A 134 23.87 7.76 4.87
CA VAL A 134 22.77 8.18 3.97
C VAL A 134 21.47 7.52 4.45
N LYS A 135 20.47 8.35 4.72
CA LYS A 135 19.16 7.93 5.21
C LYS A 135 18.29 7.41 4.09
N VAL A 136 17.55 6.35 4.36
CA VAL A 136 16.48 5.83 3.50
C VAL A 136 15.16 6.28 4.09
N ALA A 137 14.39 7.06 3.34
CA ALA A 137 13.05 7.48 3.73
C ALA A 137 12.01 6.38 3.41
N ALA A 138 10.89 6.38 4.11
CA ALA A 138 9.76 5.48 3.84
C ALA A 138 9.22 5.66 2.42
N GLY A 139 9.26 6.90 1.93
CA GLY A 139 8.74 7.25 0.61
C GLY A 139 7.23 7.38 0.61
N ALA A 140 6.62 7.43 -0.57
CA ALA A 140 5.17 7.61 -0.71
C ALA A 140 4.63 6.85 -1.93
N GLY A 141 3.35 6.55 -1.93
CA GLY A 141 2.62 6.16 -3.13
C GLY A 141 2.69 7.26 -4.19
N ASP A 142 2.68 6.88 -5.47
CA ASP A 142 2.92 7.77 -6.60
C ASP A 142 1.96 8.98 -6.64
N ASN A 143 0.67 8.76 -6.38
CA ASN A 143 -0.32 9.84 -6.35
C ASN A 143 -0.10 10.83 -5.19
N ALA A 144 0.26 10.33 -4.00
CA ALA A 144 0.59 11.18 -2.85
C ALA A 144 1.87 11.98 -3.11
N ALA A 145 2.90 11.34 -3.67
CA ALA A 145 4.15 12.00 -4.04
C ALA A 145 3.91 13.09 -5.11
N ALA A 146 3.09 12.79 -6.12
CA ALA A 146 2.72 13.76 -7.17
C ALA A 146 1.93 14.94 -6.58
N ALA A 147 1.03 14.70 -5.63
CA ALA A 147 0.29 15.77 -4.94
C ALA A 147 1.25 16.72 -4.22
N VAL A 148 2.19 16.19 -3.45
CA VAL A 148 3.23 17.02 -2.79
C VAL A 148 4.08 17.75 -3.82
N GLY A 149 4.54 17.08 -4.87
CA GLY A 149 5.37 17.65 -5.92
C GLY A 149 4.70 18.78 -6.72
N THR A 150 3.36 18.76 -6.81
CA THR A 150 2.56 19.80 -7.48
C THR A 150 1.97 20.84 -6.52
N GLY A 151 2.30 20.75 -5.23
CA GLY A 151 1.79 21.67 -4.21
C GLY A 151 0.34 21.43 -3.81
N THR A 152 -0.25 20.26 -4.15
CA THR A 152 -1.63 19.89 -3.78
C THR A 152 -1.64 19.37 -2.34
N VAL A 153 -1.43 20.27 -1.36
CA VAL A 153 -1.29 19.94 0.06
C VAL A 153 -2.25 20.72 0.97
N GLY A 154 -3.05 21.62 0.40
CA GLY A 154 -4.05 22.40 1.14
C GLY A 154 -5.44 21.75 1.05
N ASN A 155 -6.29 21.99 2.04
CA ASN A 155 -7.66 21.47 2.06
C ASN A 155 -8.44 21.89 0.80
N GLY A 156 -9.04 20.91 0.11
CA GLY A 156 -9.82 21.12 -1.12
C GLY A 156 -8.99 21.38 -2.38
N GLN A 157 -7.66 21.32 -2.30
CA GLN A 157 -6.83 21.42 -3.50
C GLN A 157 -6.89 20.10 -4.29
N CYS A 158 -6.79 20.24 -5.62
CA CYS A 158 -6.95 19.12 -6.53
C CYS A 158 -5.73 19.01 -7.47
N ASN A 159 -5.27 17.80 -7.68
CA ASN A 159 -4.35 17.43 -8.73
C ASN A 159 -5.06 16.50 -9.72
N ILE A 160 -4.93 16.78 -11.00
CA ILE A 160 -5.47 15.93 -12.07
C ILE A 160 -4.29 15.42 -12.89
N SER A 161 -4.09 14.12 -12.87
CA SER A 161 -3.07 13.43 -13.67
C SER A 161 -3.75 12.79 -14.89
N LEU A 162 -3.30 13.13 -16.08
CA LEU A 162 -3.84 12.63 -17.35
C LEU A 162 -2.76 11.83 -18.07
N GLY A 163 -3.01 10.55 -18.27
CA GLY A 163 -2.15 9.62 -19.01
C GLY A 163 -3.02 8.63 -19.78
N THR A 164 -2.60 7.38 -19.89
CA THR A 164 -3.45 6.29 -20.43
C THR A 164 -4.69 6.08 -19.58
N SER A 165 -4.59 6.34 -18.27
CA SER A 165 -5.71 6.48 -17.33
C SER A 165 -5.65 7.84 -16.65
N GLY A 166 -6.78 8.31 -16.12
CA GLY A 166 -6.88 9.58 -15.39
C GLY A 166 -7.01 9.35 -13.89
N THR A 167 -6.34 10.19 -13.09
CA THR A 167 -6.48 10.21 -11.64
C THR A 167 -6.84 11.60 -11.18
N ILE A 168 -7.85 11.71 -10.32
CA ILE A 168 -8.19 12.94 -9.60
C ILE A 168 -7.83 12.73 -8.14
N PHE A 169 -6.90 13.54 -7.64
CA PHE A 169 -6.48 13.52 -6.25
C PHE A 169 -6.93 14.82 -5.58
N ILE A 170 -7.63 14.72 -4.48
CA ILE A 170 -8.09 15.86 -3.68
C ILE A 170 -7.52 15.74 -2.28
N SER A 171 -6.82 16.78 -1.82
CA SER A 171 -6.34 16.86 -0.44
C SER A 171 -7.43 17.35 0.50
N SER A 172 -7.50 16.76 1.70
CA SER A 172 -8.48 17.11 2.73
C SER A 172 -7.83 17.04 4.11
N ASP A 173 -8.22 17.97 4.98
CA ASP A 173 -7.82 17.98 6.39
C ASP A 173 -8.67 17.01 7.24
N GLN A 174 -9.71 16.43 6.64
CA GLN A 174 -10.62 15.54 7.34
C GLN A 174 -10.67 14.17 6.66
N PHE A 175 -10.74 13.12 7.49
CA PHE A 175 -11.05 11.79 6.98
C PHE A 175 -12.45 11.77 6.35
N ALA A 176 -12.52 11.28 5.14
CA ALA A 176 -13.77 11.11 4.41
C ALA A 176 -13.76 9.80 3.61
N VAL A 177 -14.94 9.22 3.44
CA VAL A 177 -15.16 8.01 2.66
C VAL A 177 -16.35 8.25 1.75
N ASP A 178 -16.28 7.80 0.49
CA ASP A 178 -17.45 7.79 -0.37
C ASP A 178 -18.48 6.80 0.16
N LYS A 179 -19.69 7.30 0.44
CA LYS A 179 -20.80 6.50 0.97
C LYS A 179 -21.62 5.83 -0.11
N ASN A 180 -21.35 6.14 -1.38
CA ASN A 180 -22.12 5.65 -2.54
C ASN A 180 -21.40 4.56 -3.33
N ASN A 181 -20.36 3.98 -2.77
CA ASN A 181 -19.58 2.91 -3.40
C ASN A 181 -20.39 1.64 -3.73
#